data_e7bda74eb63907bae325cc34cd82af42
#
_entry.id   e7bda74eb63907bae325cc34cd82af42
#
_cell.length_a   1.000
_cell.length_b   1.000
_cell.length_c   1.000
_cell.angle_alpha   90.00
_cell.angle_beta   90.00
_cell.angle_gamma   90.00
#
_symmetry.space_group_name_H-M   'P 1'
#
loop_
_entity.id
_entity.type
_entity.pdbx_description
1 polymer ?
#
loop_
_entity_poly.entity_id
_entity_poly.type
_entity_poly.pdbx_seq_one_letter_code
_entity_poly.pdbx_strand_id
1 'polypeptide(L)'
;MSTDITQAIEKTPTDAPETAAGGRIYRPLTDIVETDQGVSMMLEMPGVAPDAVEITLENRVLTIRGKVEPMRPENLELAYAEYGEGDFERAFTLSDNFDPDRIEAEMRGGVLTLTLPRAPEAQPKRIAVKGA
;
A
#
# COMPACT_ATOMS: atom_id res chain seq x y z
N MET A 1 -5.68 21.19 -4.35
CA MET A 1 -4.72 20.59 -4.41
C MET A 1 -4.42 19.96 -3.21
N SER A 2 -4.05 18.98 -3.21
CA SER A 2 -3.89 18.31 -2.08
C SER A 2 -2.50 18.18 -1.66
N THR A 3 -2.19 18.56 -0.48
CA THR A 3 -0.87 18.37 -0.03
C THR A 3 -0.74 17.03 0.61
N ASP A 4 -1.83 16.39 0.95
CA ASP A 4 -1.72 15.09 1.59
C ASP A 4 -1.21 14.03 0.66
N ILE A 5 -1.64 14.07 -0.57
CA ILE A 5 -1.14 13.11 -1.52
C ILE A 5 0.33 13.34 -1.76
N THR A 6 0.73 14.58 -1.78
CA THR A 6 2.12 14.87 -1.98
C THR A 6 2.95 14.37 -0.83
N GLN A 7 2.39 14.37 0.35
CA GLN A 7 3.16 13.94 1.49
C GLN A 7 3.12 12.44 1.68
N ALA A 8 2.22 11.76 1.02
CA ALA A 8 2.21 10.33 1.06
C ALA A 8 2.99 9.84 -0.15
N ILE A 9 4.23 10.18 -0.20
CA ILE A 9 5.03 9.88 -1.36
C ILE A 9 5.58 8.51 -1.33
N GLU A 10 5.50 7.87 -2.46
CA GLU A 10 6.02 6.54 -2.57
C GLU A 10 7.51 6.55 -2.37
N LYS A 11 8.01 5.69 -1.51
CA LYS A 11 9.40 5.61 -1.30
C LYS A 11 9.96 4.60 -2.24
N THR A 12 10.63 4.98 -3.21
CA THR A 12 11.18 4.10 -4.21
C THR A 12 12.32 3.38 -3.69
N PRO A 13 12.26 2.18 -3.66
CA PRO A 13 13.29 1.36 -3.19
C PRO A 13 14.35 1.34 -4.05
N THR A 14 14.58 1.91 -4.62
CA THR A 14 15.63 1.89 -5.30
C THR A 14 15.99 0.86 -5.88
N ASP A 15 15.51 0.52 -6.28
CA ASP A 15 15.89 -0.37 -7.00
C ASP A 15 16.46 -1.44 -6.60
N ALA A 16 16.58 -1.68 -6.13
CA ALA A 16 17.16 -2.62 -5.77
C ALA A 16 16.84 -3.76 -5.96
N PRO A 17 16.83 -4.34 -6.24
CA PRO A 17 16.49 -5.38 -6.46
C PRO A 17 16.73 -6.45 -5.95
N GLU A 18 17.04 -6.57 -5.68
CA GLU A 18 17.26 -7.33 -5.33
C GLU A 18 16.96 -8.45 -5.08
N THR A 19 16.69 -8.84 -4.98
CA THR A 19 16.31 -9.87 -5.03
C THR A 19 17.16 -10.84 -4.81
N ALA A 20 17.84 -10.72 -4.31
CA ALA A 20 18.65 -11.65 -4.02
C ALA A 20 18.04 -12.88 -3.78
N ALA A 21 17.29 -13.06 -3.05
CA ALA A 21 16.82 -14.28 -2.77
C ALA A 21 16.18 -14.92 -3.82
N GLY A 22 16.32 -14.54 -4.86
CA GLY A 22 15.76 -15.23 -5.84
C GLY A 22 14.39 -14.96 -6.12
N GLY A 23 13.78 -14.16 -5.57
CA GLY A 23 12.45 -13.81 -5.93
C GLY A 23 12.45 -12.53 -6.64
N ARG A 24 11.47 -12.26 -7.42
CA ARG A 24 11.30 -10.98 -8.04
C ARG A 24 10.37 -10.17 -7.20
N ILE A 25 10.60 -8.87 -7.17
CA ILE A 25 9.74 -7.96 -6.44
C ILE A 25 9.12 -7.04 -7.45
N TYR A 26 7.80 -7.02 -7.45
CA TYR A 26 7.06 -6.20 -8.36
C TYR A 26 6.39 -5.08 -7.60
N ARG A 27 6.19 -3.97 -8.27
CA ARG A 27 5.50 -2.87 -7.69
C ARG A 27 4.06 -2.92 -8.15
N PRO A 28 3.10 -3.05 -7.26
CA PRO A 28 1.72 -3.16 -7.70
C PRO A 28 1.21 -1.87 -8.27
N LEU A 29 0.35 -1.98 -9.25
CA LEU A 29 -0.31 -0.81 -9.76
C LEU A 29 -1.16 -0.23 -8.66
N THR A 30 -1.12 1.05 -8.49
CA THR A 30 -1.76 1.68 -7.36
C THR A 30 -2.54 2.91 -7.78
N ASP A 31 -3.79 2.98 -7.34
CA ASP A 31 -4.60 4.17 -7.51
C ASP A 31 -4.74 4.83 -6.17
N ILE A 32 -4.59 6.13 -6.12
CA ILE A 32 -4.71 6.88 -4.88
C ILE A 32 -5.78 7.94 -5.06
N VAL A 33 -6.77 7.91 -4.19
CA VAL A 33 -7.86 8.87 -4.24
C VAL A 33 -7.91 9.61 -2.93
N GLU A 34 -7.92 10.92 -2.99
CA GLU A 34 -7.96 11.73 -1.81
C GLU A 34 -9.33 12.29 -1.58
N THR A 35 -9.80 12.28 -0.36
CA THR A 35 -11.06 12.89 -0.01
C THR A 35 -10.83 13.76 1.22
N ASP A 36 -11.88 14.44 1.65
CA ASP A 36 -11.76 15.25 2.83
C ASP A 36 -11.47 14.43 4.06
N GLN A 37 -11.81 13.17 4.03
CA GLN A 37 -11.63 12.35 5.19
C GLN A 37 -10.32 11.61 5.20
N GLY A 38 -9.62 11.57 4.12
CA GLY A 38 -8.37 10.87 4.08
C GLY A 38 -8.04 10.41 2.69
N VAL A 39 -7.28 9.35 2.62
CA VAL A 39 -6.82 8.83 1.35
C VAL A 39 -7.19 7.38 1.25
N SER A 40 -7.61 6.98 0.07
CA SER A 40 -7.90 5.60 -0.23
C SER A 40 -6.93 5.14 -1.30
N MET A 41 -6.27 4.02 -1.07
CA MET A 41 -5.35 3.47 -2.04
C MET A 41 -5.82 2.10 -2.45
N MET A 42 -5.72 1.80 -3.74
CA MET A 42 -6.06 0.49 -4.24
C MET A 42 -4.84 -0.06 -4.93
N LEU A 43 -4.37 -1.20 -4.46
CA LEU A 43 -3.18 -1.82 -5.00
C LEU A 43 -3.55 -3.15 -5.61
N GLU A 44 -3.17 -3.36 -6.85
CA GLU A 44 -3.50 -4.61 -7.53
C GLU A 44 -2.40 -5.60 -7.31
N MET A 45 -2.72 -6.67 -6.63
CA MET A 45 -1.75 -7.71 -6.34
C MET A 45 -2.36 -9.06 -6.69
N PRO A 46 -2.50 -9.35 -7.96
CA PRO A 46 -3.13 -10.60 -8.37
C PRO A 46 -2.33 -11.79 -7.88
N GLY A 47 -3.03 -12.79 -7.43
CA GLY A 47 -2.38 -13.98 -6.95
C GLY A 47 -2.02 -13.95 -5.48
N VAL A 48 -2.32 -12.86 -4.79
CA VAL A 48 -1.99 -12.74 -3.39
C VAL A 48 -3.25 -12.97 -2.58
N ALA A 49 -3.19 -13.88 -1.64
CA ALA A 49 -4.33 -14.15 -0.78
C ALA A 49 -4.36 -13.14 0.36
N PRO A 50 -5.50 -12.94 0.97
CA PRO A 50 -5.57 -11.94 2.05
C PRO A 50 -4.61 -12.21 3.19
N ASP A 51 -4.39 -13.46 3.53
CA ASP A 51 -3.49 -13.76 4.61
C ASP A 51 -2.02 -13.71 4.19
N ALA A 52 -1.76 -13.42 2.93
CA ALA A 52 -0.39 -13.28 2.46
C ALA A 52 0.01 -11.81 2.31
N VAL A 53 -0.81 -10.90 2.80
CA VAL A 53 -0.49 -9.49 2.75
C VAL A 53 0.02 -9.07 4.10
N GLU A 54 1.14 -8.37 4.10
CA GLU A 54 1.70 -7.87 5.33
C GLU A 54 1.83 -6.36 5.21
N ILE A 55 1.33 -5.65 6.18
CA ILE A 55 1.39 -4.20 6.16
C ILE A 55 2.03 -3.76 7.44
N THR A 56 3.07 -2.97 7.33
CA THR A 56 3.75 -2.46 8.52
C THR A 56 3.85 -0.96 8.43
N LEU A 57 3.88 -0.32 9.57
CA LEU A 57 4.03 1.12 9.63
C LEU A 57 5.08 1.40 10.68
N GLU A 58 6.21 1.96 10.25
CA GLU A 58 7.27 2.23 11.16
C GLU A 58 7.93 3.51 10.75
N ASN A 59 8.10 4.43 11.68
CA ASN A 59 8.72 5.73 11.39
C ASN A 59 8.00 6.41 10.24
N ARG A 60 6.70 6.28 10.22
CA ARG A 60 5.84 6.88 9.21
C ARG A 60 6.05 6.32 7.81
N VAL A 61 6.71 5.20 7.70
CA VAL A 61 6.83 4.53 6.42
C VAL A 61 5.87 3.36 6.43
N LEU A 62 4.93 3.39 5.52
CA LEU A 62 3.94 2.35 5.39
C LEU A 62 4.42 1.42 4.30
N THR A 63 4.68 0.17 4.65
CA THR A 63 5.17 -0.81 3.70
C THR A 63 4.11 -1.88 3.51
N ILE A 64 3.78 -2.14 2.27
CA ILE A 64 2.80 -3.15 1.91
C ILE A 64 3.51 -4.23 1.13
N ARG A 65 3.36 -5.45 1.56
CA ARG A 65 4.00 -6.57 0.92
C ARG A 65 3.01 -7.65 0.66
N GLY A 66 2.98 -8.18 -0.53
CA GLY A 66 2.09 -9.27 -0.88
C GLY A 66 2.88 -10.41 -1.44
N LYS A 67 2.67 -11.60 -0.89
CA LYS A 67 3.40 -12.76 -1.33
C LYS A 67 2.54 -13.57 -2.24
N VAL A 68 2.99 -13.79 -3.43
CA VAL A 68 2.23 -14.55 -4.40
C VAL A 68 2.39 -16.02 -4.07
N GLU A 69 1.25 -16.74 -4.04
CA GLU A 69 1.31 -18.11 -3.76
C GLU A 69 1.55 -18.88 -4.98
N PRO A 70 2.53 -19.68 -5.08
CA PRO A 70 2.80 -20.40 -6.30
C PRO A 70 1.71 -21.39 -6.55
N MET A 71 1.11 -21.29 -7.70
CA MET A 71 0.13 -22.19 -8.04
C MET A 71 0.65 -23.08 -9.04
N ARG A 72 1.62 -23.85 -8.81
CA ARG A 72 2.10 -24.70 -9.84
C ARG A 72 1.92 -26.12 -9.47
N PRO A 73 1.51 -26.94 -10.39
CA PRO A 73 1.41 -28.35 -10.16
C PRO A 73 2.76 -28.93 -9.85
N GLU A 74 2.78 -29.98 -9.15
CA GLU A 74 3.99 -30.56 -8.80
C GLU A 74 4.90 -30.87 -9.88
N ASN A 75 4.41 -31.25 -11.00
CA ASN A 75 5.31 -31.63 -12.08
C ASN A 75 5.72 -30.47 -12.94
N LEU A 76 5.46 -29.27 -12.59
CA LEU A 76 5.92 -28.19 -13.41
C LEU A 76 7.36 -27.92 -13.13
N GLU A 77 8.09 -27.48 -14.14
CA GLU A 77 9.44 -27.25 -13.97
C GLU A 77 9.76 -26.02 -13.22
N LEU A 78 10.85 -25.99 -12.57
CA LEU A 78 11.28 -24.83 -11.89
C LEU A 78 11.49 -23.68 -12.81
N ALA A 79 11.93 -23.96 -14.00
CA ALA A 79 12.14 -22.88 -14.93
C ALA A 79 10.86 -22.12 -15.17
N TYR A 80 9.75 -22.83 -15.19
CA TYR A 80 8.52 -22.15 -15.41
C TYR A 80 8.18 -21.31 -14.20
N ALA A 81 8.54 -21.76 -13.06
CA ALA A 81 8.21 -21.04 -11.87
C ALA A 81 8.95 -19.73 -11.78
N GLU A 82 9.99 -19.57 -12.53
CA GLU A 82 10.70 -18.34 -12.48
C GLU A 82 10.00 -17.24 -13.21
N TYR A 83 9.01 -17.55 -14.00
CA TYR A 83 8.35 -16.51 -14.68
C TYR A 83 7.22 -16.00 -13.90
N GLY A 84 6.98 -14.81 -13.81
CA GLY A 84 5.80 -14.25 -13.30
C GLY A 84 5.52 -14.47 -11.84
N GLU A 85 6.32 -15.18 -11.17
CA GLU A 85 6.09 -15.33 -9.78
C GLU A 85 6.99 -14.38 -9.06
N GLY A 86 6.51 -13.72 -8.11
CA GLY A 86 7.29 -12.79 -7.33
C GLY A 86 6.39 -12.11 -6.34
N ASP A 87 7.00 -11.38 -5.44
CA ASP A 87 6.24 -10.70 -4.42
C ASP A 87 5.97 -9.27 -4.86
N PHE A 88 4.93 -8.70 -4.32
CA PHE A 88 4.65 -7.30 -4.54
C PHE A 88 5.09 -6.51 -3.33
N GLU A 89 5.57 -5.31 -3.56
CA GLU A 89 5.97 -4.48 -2.45
C GLU A 89 5.88 -3.02 -2.82
N ARG A 90 5.36 -2.22 -1.92
CA ARG A 90 5.34 -0.79 -2.09
C ARG A 90 5.47 -0.13 -0.75
N ALA A 91 6.12 1.01 -0.70
CA ALA A 91 6.29 1.74 0.54
C ALA A 91 5.95 3.20 0.32
N PHE A 92 5.28 3.79 1.31
CA PHE A 92 4.89 5.18 1.25
C PHE A 92 5.31 5.86 2.54
N THR A 93 5.76 7.09 2.44
CA THR A 93 6.05 7.87 3.62
C THR A 93 4.84 8.73 3.92
N LEU A 94 4.28 8.59 5.10
CA LEU A 94 3.06 9.29 5.46
C LEU A 94 3.39 10.54 6.24
N SER A 95 2.54 11.56 6.08
CA SER A 95 2.72 12.76 6.85
C SER A 95 2.04 12.58 8.20
N ASP A 96 2.18 13.58 9.06
CA ASP A 96 1.54 13.54 10.34
C ASP A 96 0.05 13.71 10.25
N ASN A 97 -0.45 14.04 9.08
CA ASN A 97 -1.87 14.29 8.94
C ASN A 97 -2.72 13.03 8.98
N PHE A 98 -2.12 11.88 8.91
CA PHE A 98 -2.88 10.64 8.91
C PHE A 98 -2.87 10.01 10.30
N ASP A 99 -3.95 9.33 10.60
CA ASP A 99 -4.10 8.68 11.88
C ASP A 99 -3.66 7.23 11.77
N PRO A 100 -2.52 6.87 12.29
CA PRO A 100 -2.03 5.51 12.08
C PRO A 100 -2.84 4.45 12.79
N ASP A 101 -3.59 4.83 13.81
CA ASP A 101 -4.35 3.85 14.53
C ASP A 101 -5.66 3.51 13.87
N ARG A 102 -6.01 4.20 12.82
CA ARG A 102 -7.27 3.96 12.16
C ARG A 102 -7.13 3.55 10.71
N ILE A 103 -5.94 3.13 10.32
CA ILE A 103 -5.73 2.64 8.96
C ILE A 103 -6.40 1.30 8.84
N GLU A 104 -7.15 1.12 7.76
CA GLU A 104 -7.86 -0.13 7.53
C GLU A 104 -7.45 -0.70 6.20
N ALA A 105 -7.51 -2.01 6.10
CA ALA A 105 -7.12 -2.69 4.88
C ALA A 105 -8.11 -3.80 4.57
N GLU A 106 -8.44 -3.94 3.32
CA GLU A 106 -9.34 -4.98 2.89
C GLU A 106 -8.82 -5.55 1.58
N MET A 107 -8.77 -6.87 1.47
CA MET A 107 -8.29 -7.51 0.27
C MET A 107 -9.43 -8.26 -0.36
N ARG A 108 -9.66 -8.00 -1.64
CA ARG A 108 -10.75 -8.66 -2.31
C ARG A 108 -10.39 -8.84 -3.78
N GLY A 109 -10.42 -10.08 -4.23
CA GLY A 109 -10.18 -10.32 -5.66
C GLY A 109 -8.83 -9.85 -6.14
N GLY A 110 -7.82 -9.95 -5.31
CA GLY A 110 -6.50 -9.51 -5.73
C GLY A 110 -6.26 -8.02 -5.63
N VAL A 111 -7.22 -7.29 -5.08
CA VAL A 111 -7.07 -5.85 -4.94
C VAL A 111 -7.10 -5.50 -3.47
N LEU A 112 -6.04 -4.87 -3.01
CA LEU A 112 -5.96 -4.43 -1.63
C LEU A 112 -6.41 -2.99 -1.58
N THR A 113 -7.37 -2.69 -0.73
CA THR A 113 -7.83 -1.33 -0.53
C THR A 113 -7.41 -0.89 0.85
N LEU A 114 -6.63 0.18 0.89
CA LEU A 114 -6.20 0.75 2.14
C LEU A 114 -6.89 2.06 2.34
N THR A 115 -7.40 2.28 3.53
CA THR A 115 -8.05 3.52 3.87
C THR A 115 -7.22 4.19 4.96
N LEU A 116 -6.76 5.38 4.67
CA LEU A 116 -5.91 6.13 5.58
C LEU A 116 -6.64 7.39 6.01
N PRO A 117 -7.32 7.38 7.15
CA PRO A 117 -8.06 8.56 7.58
C PRO A 117 -7.13 9.64 8.09
N ARG A 118 -7.52 10.86 7.93
CA ARG A 118 -6.75 11.94 8.49
C ARG A 118 -6.95 11.99 9.97
N ALA A 119 -5.93 12.44 10.67
CA ALA A 119 -6.03 12.63 12.09
C ALA A 119 -7.08 13.71 12.36
N PRO A 120 -7.76 13.66 13.49
CA PRO A 120 -8.82 14.64 13.76
C PRO A 120 -8.34 16.08 13.67
N GLU A 121 -7.15 16.35 14.10
CA GLU A 121 -6.65 17.71 14.07
C GLU A 121 -6.32 18.14 12.66
N ALA A 122 -6.20 17.24 11.72
CA ALA A 122 -5.88 17.59 10.36
C ALA A 122 -7.08 17.65 9.46
N GLN A 123 -8.26 17.37 10.00
CA GLN A 123 -9.45 17.41 9.16
C GLN A 123 -9.98 18.82 9.05
N PRO A 124 -10.70 19.11 7.99
CA PRO A 124 -11.25 20.44 7.84
C PRO A 124 -12.17 20.77 8.99
N LYS A 125 -12.10 21.98 9.47
CA LYS A 125 -12.93 22.41 10.55
C LYS A 125 -13.75 23.60 10.14
N ARG A 126 -14.96 23.67 10.67
CA ARG A 126 -15.82 24.79 10.40
C ARG A 126 -15.73 25.72 11.58
N ILE A 127 -15.38 26.92 11.36
CA ILE A 127 -15.20 27.87 12.43
C ILE A 127 -16.35 28.86 12.42
N ALA A 128 -17.02 28.97 13.54
CA ALA A 128 -18.15 29.88 13.64
C ALA A 128 -17.64 31.28 13.86
N VAL A 129 -18.28 32.22 13.18
CA VAL A 129 -17.87 33.61 13.31
C VAL A 129 -18.87 34.31 14.19
N LYS A 130 -18.38 35.02 15.20
CA LYS A 130 -19.25 35.77 16.08
C LYS A 130 -19.52 37.10 15.50
N GLY A 131 -20.73 37.56 15.68
CA GLY A 131 -21.08 38.91 15.27
C GLY A 131 -20.58 39.90 16.29
N ALA A 132 -20.24 41.05 15.85
CA ALA A 132 -19.69 42.05 16.75
C ALA A 132 -20.77 42.83 17.49
#